data_374dacff00c295a82eefbdf11c7eb810
#
_entry.id   374dacff00c295a82eefbdf11c7eb810
#
_cell.length_a   1.000
_cell.length_b   1.000
_cell.length_c   1.000
_cell.angle_alpha   90.00
_cell.angle_beta   90.00
_cell.angle_gamma   90.00
#
_symmetry.space_group_name_H-M   'P 1'
#
loop_
_entity.id
_entity.type
_entity.pdbx_description
1 polymer ?
#
loop_
_entity_poly.entity_id
_entity_poly.type
_entity_poly.pdbx_seq_one_letter_code
_entity_poly.pdbx_strand_id
1 'polypeptide(L)'
;MFASNQRIPGPRARRHRAVAATLRVLTVLCAAITAFAALSASAGQAINVSGEDKLALKGYDAVGYFDDGHAAMGSKDYEYSWRGANWRFYSAAHRDAFAANPEKYAPEYGGYSAFGIAEGQVADTDPATWTIYNGKLYLHTSEPDRKLWLAAFIGYIGTANSKWPKIESSLTP
;
A
#
# COMPACT_ATOMS: atom_id res chain seq x y z
N MET A 1 79.49 -42.26 -2.29
CA MET A 1 78.96 -41.27 -3.24
C MET A 1 77.45 -41.48 -3.32
N PHE A 2 76.67 -40.79 -2.43
CA PHE A 2 75.21 -40.92 -2.39
C PHE A 2 74.61 -39.54 -2.47
N ALA A 3 73.91 -39.28 -3.57
CA ALA A 3 73.17 -38.05 -3.80
C ALA A 3 71.84 -38.06 -3.02
N SER A 4 71.68 -37.10 -2.14
CA SER A 4 70.45 -36.89 -1.41
C SER A 4 69.41 -36.20 -2.32
N ASN A 5 68.25 -36.82 -2.49
CA ASN A 5 67.13 -36.33 -3.28
C ASN A 5 66.16 -35.58 -2.33
N GLN A 6 66.25 -34.25 -2.29
CA GLN A 6 65.33 -33.44 -1.55
C GLN A 6 64.07 -33.12 -2.39
N ARG A 7 62.91 -33.60 -1.98
CA ARG A 7 61.62 -33.23 -2.57
C ARG A 7 61.12 -31.94 -1.99
N ILE A 8 60.93 -30.94 -2.82
CA ILE A 8 60.30 -29.67 -2.49
C ILE A 8 58.77 -29.86 -2.45
N PRO A 9 58.04 -29.52 -1.37
CA PRO A 9 56.61 -29.59 -1.32
C PRO A 9 55.96 -28.44 -2.11
N GLY A 10 55.11 -28.76 -3.07
CA GLY A 10 54.41 -27.80 -3.93
C GLY A 10 53.32 -26.98 -3.21
N PRO A 11 52.94 -25.82 -3.73
CA PRO A 11 52.05 -24.86 -3.07
C PRO A 11 50.57 -25.20 -3.39
N ARG A 12 49.99 -26.28 -2.85
CA ARG A 12 48.58 -26.65 -3.10
C ARG A 12 47.61 -26.48 -1.93
N ALA A 13 48.08 -26.18 -0.74
CA ALA A 13 47.22 -26.15 0.44
C ALA A 13 46.62 -24.78 0.79
N ARG A 14 47.02 -23.68 0.14
CA ARG A 14 46.52 -22.31 0.47
C ARG A 14 45.28 -21.85 -0.31
N ARG A 15 44.94 -22.47 -1.46
CA ARG A 15 43.81 -22.03 -2.30
C ARG A 15 42.45 -22.44 -1.77
N HIS A 16 42.33 -23.55 -1.06
CA HIS A 16 41.01 -24.04 -0.60
C HIS A 16 40.47 -23.33 0.67
N ARG A 17 41.33 -22.69 1.46
CA ARG A 17 40.89 -21.94 2.67
C ARG A 17 40.34 -20.55 2.33
N ALA A 18 40.82 -19.90 1.28
CA ALA A 18 40.34 -18.58 0.85
C ALA A 18 38.95 -18.66 0.19
N VAL A 19 38.65 -19.73 -0.57
CA VAL A 19 37.36 -19.92 -1.23
C VAL A 19 36.25 -20.22 -0.22
N ALA A 20 36.56 -21.00 0.84
CA ALA A 20 35.58 -21.31 1.88
C ALA A 20 35.19 -20.11 2.76
N ALA A 21 36.14 -19.18 2.98
CA ALA A 21 35.88 -17.95 3.75
C ALA A 21 35.01 -16.95 2.96
N THR A 22 35.27 -16.79 1.65
CA THR A 22 34.46 -15.89 0.80
C THR A 22 33.03 -16.41 0.60
N LEU A 23 32.83 -17.73 0.51
CA LEU A 23 31.49 -18.29 0.36
C LEU A 23 30.64 -18.13 1.63
N ARG A 24 31.26 -18.21 2.82
CA ARG A 24 30.56 -17.97 4.09
C ARG A 24 30.17 -16.52 4.31
N VAL A 25 30.96 -15.58 3.86
CA VAL A 25 30.63 -14.14 3.93
C VAL A 25 29.49 -13.79 2.97
N LEU A 26 29.46 -14.37 1.78
CA LEU A 26 28.38 -14.12 0.82
C LEU A 26 27.02 -14.71 1.29
N THR A 27 27.02 -15.88 1.91
CA THR A 27 25.79 -16.49 2.45
C THR A 27 25.22 -15.70 3.64
N VAL A 28 26.05 -15.15 4.51
CA VAL A 28 25.60 -14.32 5.63
C VAL A 28 25.06 -12.97 5.13
N LEU A 29 25.67 -12.38 4.08
CA LEU A 29 25.21 -11.13 3.49
C LEU A 29 23.84 -11.29 2.77
N CYS A 30 23.64 -12.38 2.03
CA CYS A 30 22.35 -12.68 1.40
C CYS A 30 21.25 -12.95 2.43
N ALA A 31 21.55 -13.63 3.55
CA ALA A 31 20.58 -13.85 4.62
C ALA A 31 20.18 -12.54 5.35
N ALA A 32 21.09 -11.58 5.48
CA ALA A 32 20.80 -10.28 6.07
C ALA A 32 19.94 -9.40 5.15
N ILE A 33 20.10 -9.49 3.83
CA ILE A 33 19.30 -8.72 2.85
C ILE A 33 17.87 -9.28 2.78
N THR A 34 17.68 -10.59 2.88
CA THR A 34 16.34 -11.19 2.89
C THR A 34 15.57 -10.93 4.19
N ALA A 35 16.27 -10.78 5.33
CA ALA A 35 15.62 -10.44 6.60
C ALA A 35 15.18 -8.97 6.66
N PHE A 36 15.80 -8.05 5.92
CA PHE A 36 15.41 -6.63 5.91
C PHE A 36 14.20 -6.35 4.99
N ALA A 37 13.96 -7.21 3.99
CA ALA A 37 12.77 -7.10 3.11
C ALA A 37 11.47 -7.55 3.80
N ALA A 38 11.54 -8.27 4.92
CA ALA A 38 10.37 -8.78 5.63
C ALA A 38 9.84 -7.84 6.73
N LEU A 39 10.48 -6.68 6.96
CA LEU A 39 10.08 -5.74 8.02
C LEU A 39 9.35 -4.50 7.50
N SER A 40 8.93 -4.50 6.26
CA SER A 40 7.86 -3.61 5.82
C SER A 40 6.51 -4.26 6.18
N ALA A 41 6.30 -4.49 7.47
CA ALA A 41 4.94 -4.58 7.99
C ALA A 41 4.31 -3.21 7.68
N SER A 42 3.55 -3.16 6.59
CA SER A 42 2.66 -2.07 6.27
C SER A 42 1.89 -1.75 7.54
N ALA A 43 2.23 -0.66 8.23
CA ALA A 43 1.31 -0.04 9.17
C ALA A 43 0.03 0.16 8.35
N GLY A 44 -0.99 -0.65 8.64
CA GLY A 44 -2.19 -0.68 7.82
C GLY A 44 -2.82 0.69 7.85
N GLN A 45 -2.91 1.33 6.70
CA GLN A 45 -3.71 2.55 6.55
C GLN A 45 -5.12 2.22 7.02
N ALA A 46 -5.69 3.04 7.88
CA ALA A 46 -7.06 2.88 8.32
C ALA A 46 -7.98 3.04 7.10
N ILE A 47 -8.74 1.99 6.78
CA ILE A 47 -9.72 2.02 5.70
C ILE A 47 -11.11 2.14 6.32
N ASN A 48 -11.91 3.05 5.80
CA ASN A 48 -13.32 3.18 6.13
C ASN A 48 -14.08 1.95 5.58
N VAL A 49 -14.46 1.04 6.46
CA VAL A 49 -15.13 -0.21 6.10
C VAL A 49 -16.56 -0.24 6.61
N SER A 50 -17.43 -0.93 5.88
CA SER A 50 -18.83 -1.12 6.23
C SER A 50 -19.21 -2.60 6.28
N GLY A 51 -20.15 -2.92 7.16
CA GLY A 51 -20.72 -4.25 7.30
C GLY A 51 -19.77 -5.29 7.90
N GLU A 52 -20.28 -6.49 8.10
CA GLU A 52 -19.52 -7.63 8.63
C GLU A 52 -18.42 -8.09 7.65
N ASP A 53 -18.66 -7.92 6.35
CA ASP A 53 -17.72 -8.24 5.27
C ASP A 53 -16.54 -7.25 5.20
N LYS A 54 -16.50 -6.19 6.02
CA LYS A 54 -15.48 -5.13 6.00
C LYS A 54 -15.28 -4.54 4.60
N LEU A 55 -16.37 -4.13 3.96
CA LEU A 55 -16.33 -3.58 2.61
C LEU A 55 -15.77 -2.16 2.59
N ALA A 56 -14.69 -1.96 1.87
CA ALA A 56 -14.22 -0.63 1.49
C ALA A 56 -15.22 0.03 0.52
N LEU A 57 -15.35 1.35 0.58
CA LEU A 57 -16.24 2.12 -0.31
C LEU A 57 -17.70 1.59 -0.33
N LYS A 58 -18.15 0.94 0.75
CA LYS A 58 -19.47 0.29 0.80
C LYS A 58 -19.71 -0.70 -0.36
N GLY A 59 -18.64 -1.26 -0.92
CA GLY A 59 -18.69 -2.20 -2.03
C GLY A 59 -18.69 -1.55 -3.43
N TYR A 60 -18.49 -0.25 -3.54
CA TYR A 60 -18.30 0.42 -4.83
C TYR A 60 -16.91 0.15 -5.41
N ASP A 61 -16.83 0.16 -6.73
CA ASP A 61 -15.62 -0.11 -7.50
C ASP A 61 -14.67 1.09 -7.49
N ALA A 62 -13.50 0.92 -6.85
CA ALA A 62 -12.50 1.98 -6.77
C ALA A 62 -11.91 2.38 -8.13
N VAL A 63 -11.81 1.44 -9.08
CA VAL A 63 -11.26 1.68 -10.41
C VAL A 63 -12.25 2.46 -11.29
N GLY A 64 -13.55 2.20 -11.15
CA GLY A 64 -14.60 2.84 -11.92
C GLY A 64 -14.60 4.37 -11.82
N TYR A 65 -14.20 4.94 -10.67
CA TYR A 65 -14.07 6.39 -10.53
C TYR A 65 -13.04 7.01 -11.49
N PHE A 66 -11.96 6.28 -11.78
CA PHE A 66 -10.86 6.77 -12.64
C PHE A 66 -11.07 6.41 -14.10
N ASP A 67 -11.42 5.16 -14.36
CA ASP A 67 -11.42 4.62 -15.71
C ASP A 67 -12.78 4.85 -16.43
N ASP A 68 -13.90 4.79 -15.67
CA ASP A 68 -15.26 4.97 -16.20
C ASP A 68 -15.84 6.36 -15.89
N GLY A 69 -15.26 7.09 -14.93
CA GLY A 69 -15.73 8.42 -14.51
C GLY A 69 -17.05 8.41 -13.73
N HIS A 70 -17.45 7.29 -13.14
CA HIS A 70 -18.67 7.18 -12.33
C HIS A 70 -18.52 6.18 -11.19
N ALA A 71 -19.34 6.37 -10.16
CA ALA A 71 -19.46 5.44 -9.06
C ALA A 71 -20.32 4.24 -9.48
N ALA A 72 -19.76 3.04 -9.49
CA ALA A 72 -20.46 1.80 -9.81
C ALA A 72 -20.37 0.80 -8.67
N MET A 73 -21.44 0.03 -8.44
CA MET A 73 -21.41 -1.04 -7.45
C MET A 73 -20.57 -2.21 -7.98
N GLY A 74 -19.66 -2.70 -7.16
CA GLY A 74 -18.88 -3.91 -7.42
C GLY A 74 -19.69 -5.18 -7.12
N SER A 75 -19.21 -6.31 -7.65
CA SER A 75 -19.75 -7.65 -7.41
C SER A 75 -18.86 -8.43 -6.44
N LYS A 76 -19.44 -9.31 -5.65
CA LYS A 76 -18.73 -10.28 -4.82
C LYS A 76 -17.88 -11.26 -5.66
N ASP A 77 -18.24 -11.46 -6.93
CA ASP A 77 -17.48 -12.33 -7.85
C ASP A 77 -16.09 -11.75 -8.20
N TYR A 78 -15.92 -10.45 -8.05
CA TYR A 78 -14.67 -9.73 -8.33
C TYR A 78 -14.20 -8.99 -7.07
N GLU A 79 -13.67 -9.74 -6.10
CA GLU A 79 -13.22 -9.21 -4.81
C GLU A 79 -11.70 -9.31 -4.68
N TYR A 80 -11.10 -8.35 -3.98
CA TYR A 80 -9.69 -8.34 -3.62
C TYR A 80 -9.54 -7.82 -2.19
N SER A 81 -8.75 -8.52 -1.36
CA SER A 81 -8.47 -8.10 0.01
C SER A 81 -7.19 -7.26 0.06
N TRP A 82 -7.29 -6.05 0.58
CA TRP A 82 -6.13 -5.16 0.73
C TRP A 82 -6.27 -4.27 1.97
N ARG A 83 -5.19 -4.14 2.74
CA ARG A 83 -5.11 -3.35 3.99
C ARG A 83 -6.27 -3.65 4.97
N GLY A 84 -6.62 -4.93 5.12
CA GLY A 84 -7.64 -5.37 6.08
C GLY A 84 -9.08 -5.09 5.67
N ALA A 85 -9.31 -4.61 4.46
CA ALA A 85 -10.62 -4.38 3.87
C ALA A 85 -10.84 -5.26 2.63
N ASN A 86 -12.09 -5.56 2.32
CA ASN A 86 -12.51 -6.24 1.09
C ASN A 86 -13.00 -5.20 0.09
N TRP A 87 -12.41 -5.23 -1.09
CA TRP A 87 -12.70 -4.33 -2.20
C TRP A 87 -13.45 -5.09 -3.27
N ARG A 88 -14.59 -4.56 -3.72
CA ARG A 88 -15.41 -5.15 -4.78
C ARG A 88 -15.30 -4.35 -6.06
N PHE A 89 -15.33 -5.06 -7.17
CA PHE A 89 -15.14 -4.46 -8.50
C PHE A 89 -16.26 -4.87 -9.43
N TYR A 90 -16.52 -4.04 -10.42
CA TYR A 90 -17.52 -4.30 -11.45
C TYR A 90 -17.12 -5.46 -12.38
N SER A 91 -15.79 -5.65 -12.58
CA SER A 91 -15.25 -6.65 -13.51
C SER A 91 -13.94 -7.26 -12.99
N ALA A 92 -13.55 -8.40 -13.58
CA ALA A 92 -12.24 -9.00 -13.34
C ALA A 92 -11.10 -8.05 -13.75
N ALA A 93 -11.27 -7.29 -14.85
CA ALA A 93 -10.27 -6.33 -15.32
C ALA A 93 -10.01 -5.23 -14.28
N HIS A 94 -11.06 -4.68 -13.65
CA HIS A 94 -10.91 -3.68 -12.59
C HIS A 94 -10.28 -4.25 -11.34
N ARG A 95 -10.68 -5.46 -10.91
CA ARG A 95 -10.02 -6.15 -9.80
C ARG A 95 -8.53 -6.32 -10.05
N ASP A 96 -8.14 -6.76 -11.25
CA ASP A 96 -6.75 -7.02 -11.60
C ASP A 96 -5.95 -5.71 -11.72
N ALA A 97 -6.56 -4.64 -12.23
CA ALA A 97 -5.98 -3.30 -12.26
C ALA A 97 -5.72 -2.76 -10.84
N PHE A 98 -6.69 -2.92 -9.94
CA PHE A 98 -6.51 -2.56 -8.53
C PHE A 98 -5.42 -3.40 -7.87
N ALA A 99 -5.43 -4.72 -8.05
CA ALA A 99 -4.45 -5.62 -7.46
C ALA A 99 -3.01 -5.30 -7.90
N ALA A 100 -2.83 -4.83 -9.14
CA ALA A 100 -1.53 -4.41 -9.66
C ALA A 100 -1.01 -3.10 -9.04
N ASN A 101 -1.89 -2.16 -8.68
CA ASN A 101 -1.52 -0.88 -8.06
C ASN A 101 -2.66 -0.33 -7.18
N PRO A 102 -2.89 -0.89 -5.98
CA PRO A 102 -3.99 -0.46 -5.12
C PRO A 102 -3.89 1.02 -4.70
N GLU A 103 -2.68 1.53 -4.49
CA GLU A 103 -2.46 2.91 -4.03
C GLU A 103 -2.84 3.96 -5.08
N LYS A 104 -2.88 3.59 -6.37
CA LYS A 104 -3.38 4.46 -7.44
C LYS A 104 -4.89 4.71 -7.32
N TYR A 105 -5.63 3.68 -6.93
CA TYR A 105 -7.09 3.67 -7.00
C TYR A 105 -7.77 3.86 -5.64
N ALA A 106 -7.06 3.56 -4.56
CA ALA A 106 -7.60 3.76 -3.22
C ALA A 106 -7.88 5.25 -2.94
N PRO A 107 -8.98 5.56 -2.24
CA PRO A 107 -9.28 6.95 -1.89
C PRO A 107 -8.28 7.49 -0.86
N GLU A 108 -8.04 8.79 -0.93
CA GLU A 108 -7.29 9.50 0.11
C GLU A 108 -8.00 9.37 1.46
N TYR A 109 -7.23 9.46 2.52
CA TYR A 109 -7.71 9.38 3.90
C TYR A 109 -8.51 8.09 4.19
N GLY A 110 -8.12 6.97 3.56
CA GLY A 110 -8.78 5.68 3.76
C GLY A 110 -10.25 5.63 3.35
N GLY A 111 -10.75 6.60 2.61
CA GLY A 111 -12.15 6.68 2.22
C GLY A 111 -13.05 7.39 3.24
N TYR A 112 -12.47 8.04 4.27
CA TYR A 112 -13.19 8.98 5.11
C TYR A 112 -13.38 10.33 4.41
N SER A 113 -14.34 11.13 4.88
CA SER A 113 -14.67 12.44 4.31
C SER A 113 -13.45 13.37 4.26
N ALA A 114 -13.03 13.80 3.08
CA ALA A 114 -11.91 14.71 2.90
C ALA A 114 -12.14 16.05 3.60
N PHE A 115 -13.39 16.56 3.59
CA PHE A 115 -13.78 17.74 4.34
C PHE A 115 -13.73 17.50 5.85
N GLY A 116 -14.30 16.36 6.31
CA GLY A 116 -14.25 15.97 7.72
C GLY A 116 -12.83 15.88 8.27
N ILE A 117 -11.92 15.20 7.56
CA ILE A 117 -10.51 15.09 7.97
C ILE A 117 -9.85 16.47 8.06
N ALA A 118 -10.11 17.38 7.12
CA ALA A 118 -9.61 18.74 7.20
C ALA A 118 -10.12 19.50 8.46
N GLU A 119 -11.36 19.25 8.85
CA GLU A 119 -11.93 19.79 10.10
C GLU A 119 -11.45 19.02 11.36
N GLY A 120 -10.72 17.92 11.20
CA GLY A 120 -10.23 17.06 12.30
C GLY A 120 -11.28 16.05 12.78
N GLN A 121 -12.26 15.74 11.94
CA GLN A 121 -13.36 14.82 12.23
C GLN A 121 -13.27 13.59 11.33
N VAL A 122 -13.54 12.44 11.90
CA VAL A 122 -13.68 11.17 11.16
C VAL A 122 -15.16 11.01 10.82
N ALA A 123 -15.50 11.13 9.55
CA ALA A 123 -16.87 11.01 9.07
C ALA A 123 -16.97 10.00 7.92
N ASP A 124 -18.03 9.20 7.94
CA ASP A 124 -18.36 8.29 6.88
C ASP A 124 -18.76 9.04 5.59
N THR A 125 -18.72 8.38 4.45
CA THR A 125 -18.90 9.00 3.14
C THR A 125 -20.03 8.35 2.34
N ASP A 126 -20.56 9.11 1.40
CA ASP A 126 -21.40 8.61 0.33
C ASP A 126 -20.53 8.33 -0.91
N PRO A 127 -20.37 7.06 -1.34
CA PRO A 127 -19.57 6.70 -2.50
C PRO A 127 -20.00 7.40 -3.80
N ALA A 128 -21.26 7.85 -3.90
CA ALA A 128 -21.74 8.61 -5.04
C ALA A 128 -21.25 10.08 -5.03
N THR A 129 -20.74 10.57 -3.89
CA THR A 129 -20.26 11.95 -3.72
C THR A 129 -18.75 11.99 -3.64
N TRP A 130 -18.11 12.23 -4.77
CA TRP A 130 -16.67 12.13 -4.93
C TRP A 130 -16.07 13.24 -5.81
N THR A 131 -14.74 13.36 -5.75
CA THR A 131 -13.95 14.25 -6.59
C THR A 131 -12.61 13.60 -6.89
N ILE A 132 -12.18 13.61 -8.17
CA ILE A 132 -10.79 13.32 -8.52
C ILE A 132 -10.07 14.64 -8.74
N TYR A 133 -8.96 14.80 -8.04
CA TYR A 133 -8.05 15.93 -8.23
C TYR A 133 -6.60 15.44 -8.22
N ASN A 134 -5.86 15.82 -9.24
CA ASN A 134 -4.45 15.45 -9.43
C ASN A 134 -4.21 13.94 -9.34
N GLY A 135 -5.11 13.14 -9.94
CA GLY A 135 -5.02 11.67 -9.95
C GLY A 135 -5.34 10.99 -8.61
N LYS A 136 -5.96 11.69 -7.65
CA LYS A 136 -6.34 11.20 -6.33
C LYS A 136 -7.85 11.28 -6.13
N LEU A 137 -8.40 10.24 -5.53
CA LEU A 137 -9.84 10.15 -5.22
C LEU A 137 -10.11 10.69 -3.83
N TYR A 138 -11.01 11.66 -3.74
CA TYR A 138 -11.52 12.22 -2.49
C TYR A 138 -13.00 11.94 -2.37
N LEU A 139 -13.44 11.43 -1.22
CA LEU A 139 -14.84 11.17 -0.91
C LEU A 139 -15.39 12.22 0.03
N HIS A 140 -16.70 12.41 -0.01
CA HIS A 140 -17.40 13.39 0.82
C HIS A 140 -18.64 12.75 1.47
N THR A 141 -19.07 13.29 2.59
CA THR A 141 -20.27 12.83 3.30
C THR A 141 -21.54 13.14 2.53
N SER A 142 -21.56 14.30 1.83
CA SER A 142 -22.71 14.78 1.10
C SER A 142 -22.32 15.79 0.02
N GLU A 143 -23.23 16.06 -0.92
CA GLU A 143 -23.01 17.08 -1.95
C GLU A 143 -22.84 18.52 -1.35
N PRO A 144 -23.54 18.94 -0.29
CA PRO A 144 -23.21 20.19 0.41
C PRO A 144 -21.77 20.24 0.90
N ASP A 145 -21.27 19.19 1.56
CA ASP A 145 -19.88 19.13 2.06
C ASP A 145 -18.87 19.14 0.91
N ARG A 146 -19.18 18.45 -0.18
CA ARG A 146 -18.36 18.50 -1.38
C ARG A 146 -18.25 19.90 -1.97
N LYS A 147 -19.35 20.65 -2.01
CA LYS A 147 -19.34 22.06 -2.48
C LYS A 147 -18.51 22.95 -1.58
N LEU A 148 -18.63 22.81 -0.26
CA LEU A 148 -17.80 23.55 0.70
C LEU A 148 -16.33 23.23 0.49
N TRP A 149 -15.98 21.96 0.38
CA TRP A 149 -14.61 21.52 0.11
C TRP A 149 -14.08 22.09 -1.21
N LEU A 150 -14.85 22.04 -2.29
CA LEU A 150 -14.46 22.56 -3.62
C LEU A 150 -14.19 24.07 -3.60
N ALA A 151 -14.83 24.84 -2.72
CA ALA A 151 -14.63 26.28 -2.62
C ALA A 151 -13.18 26.66 -2.22
N ALA A 152 -12.46 25.78 -1.49
CA ALA A 152 -11.09 26.03 -1.03
C ALA A 152 -10.26 24.73 -0.95
N PHE A 153 -10.45 23.80 -1.88
CA PHE A 153 -9.95 22.42 -1.81
C PHE A 153 -8.43 22.30 -1.63
N ILE A 154 -7.62 23.19 -2.21
CA ILE A 154 -6.16 23.19 -2.02
C ILE A 154 -5.80 23.40 -0.54
N GLY A 155 -6.47 24.33 0.12
CA GLY A 155 -6.29 24.57 1.56
C GLY A 155 -6.77 23.39 2.41
N TYR A 156 -7.93 22.83 2.07
CA TYR A 156 -8.45 21.64 2.75
C TYR A 156 -7.57 20.42 2.58
N ILE A 157 -7.03 20.14 1.39
CA ILE A 157 -6.07 19.06 1.16
C ILE A 157 -4.82 19.25 2.03
N GLY A 158 -4.25 20.47 2.05
CA GLY A 158 -3.08 20.76 2.89
C GLY A 158 -3.35 20.53 4.38
N THR A 159 -4.50 20.99 4.87
CA THR A 159 -4.92 20.78 6.26
C THR A 159 -5.17 19.31 6.58
N ALA A 160 -5.90 18.59 5.71
CA ALA A 160 -6.18 17.18 5.88
C ALA A 160 -4.89 16.35 5.88
N ASN A 161 -3.96 16.61 4.96
CA ASN A 161 -2.66 15.93 4.90
C ASN A 161 -1.84 16.11 6.19
N SER A 162 -1.92 17.27 6.83
CA SER A 162 -1.22 17.52 8.10
C SER A 162 -1.86 16.81 9.29
N LYS A 163 -3.18 16.62 9.27
CA LYS A 163 -3.93 15.98 10.35
C LYS A 163 -4.02 14.47 10.23
N TRP A 164 -4.07 13.97 9.00
CA TRP A 164 -4.32 12.55 8.70
C TRP A 164 -3.39 11.58 9.43
N PRO A 165 -2.05 11.75 9.49
CA PRO A 165 -1.19 10.78 10.14
C PRO A 165 -1.54 10.54 11.62
N LYS A 166 -1.97 11.59 12.33
CA LYS A 166 -2.41 11.49 13.73
C LYS A 166 -3.78 10.82 13.84
N ILE A 167 -4.70 11.19 12.96
CA ILE A 167 -6.05 10.59 12.92
C ILE A 167 -5.93 9.11 12.58
N GLU A 168 -5.21 8.77 11.52
CA GLU A 168 -5.00 7.40 11.05
C GLU A 168 -4.44 6.50 12.17
N SER A 169 -3.41 6.96 12.89
CA SER A 169 -2.83 6.21 14.00
C SER A 169 -3.81 5.94 15.14
N SER A 170 -4.85 6.77 15.30
CA SER A 170 -5.90 6.55 16.30
C SER A 170 -6.98 5.56 15.86
N LEU A 171 -7.07 5.27 14.57
CA LEU A 171 -8.05 4.35 13.98
C LEU A 171 -7.49 2.94 13.79
N THR A 172 -6.17 2.80 13.86
CA THR A 172 -5.48 1.51 13.72
C THR A 172 -5.25 0.94 15.12
N PRO A 173 -5.73 -0.26 15.45
CA PRO A 173 -5.55 -0.89 16.76
C PRO A 173 -4.10 -1.28 17.05
#